data_5c91f8de902c73b12d84d0b9895cfeab
#
_entry.id   5c91f8de902c73b12d84d0b9895cfeab
#
_cell.length_a   1.000
_cell.length_b   1.000
_cell.length_c   1.000
_cell.angle_alpha   90.00
_cell.angle_beta   90.00
_cell.angle_gamma   90.00
#
_symmetry.space_group_name_H-M   'P 1'
#
loop_
_entity.id
_entity.type
_entity.pdbx_description
1 polymer ?
#
loop_
_entity_poly.entity_id
_entity_poly.type
_entity_poly.pdbx_seq_one_letter_code
_entity_poly.pdbx_strand_id
1 'polypeptide(L)'
;MRALPLSLLFLAMAGPALAHSGHVGSGFWHPLSGPDHLLAMIGTGMWAAFLAGRRPAAALLVPAAFMTMMAFGAAAGFAGIKLPFSEAGVLASVFMLGGLVLATVRLPTLTAMMLVGWFAALHGYSHALEAPAGSPGGYMLGFLFATALLLTAGLGFGWVVQRMTGNVGVRTLGGLVMAGGALVLVPY
;
A
#
# COMPACT_ATOMS: atom_id res chain seq x y z
N MET A 1 -4.46 -7.35 -34.14
CA MET A 1 -4.48 -6.42 -32.99
C MET A 1 -3.09 -6.47 -32.36
N ARG A 2 -2.30 -5.40 -32.50
CA ARG A 2 -0.93 -5.34 -31.94
C ARG A 2 -1.05 -4.98 -30.48
N ALA A 3 -0.64 -5.89 -29.58
CA ALA A 3 -0.53 -5.61 -28.16
C ALA A 3 0.51 -4.51 -27.97
N LEU A 4 0.12 -3.39 -27.37
CA LEU A 4 1.05 -2.37 -26.91
C LEU A 4 1.95 -3.02 -25.85
N PRO A 5 3.28 -2.86 -25.94
CA PRO A 5 4.17 -3.47 -24.98
C PRO A 5 3.93 -2.85 -23.57
N LEU A 6 3.89 -3.72 -22.56
CA LEU A 6 3.71 -3.33 -21.14
C LEU A 6 4.69 -2.20 -20.70
N SER A 7 5.86 -2.11 -21.37
CA SER A 7 6.84 -1.05 -21.15
C SER A 7 6.31 0.37 -21.39
N LEU A 8 5.36 0.54 -22.33
CA LEU A 8 4.72 1.85 -22.56
C LEU A 8 3.75 2.25 -21.45
N LEU A 9 3.16 1.29 -20.75
CA LEU A 9 2.28 1.56 -19.62
C LEU A 9 3.10 2.03 -18.40
N PHE A 10 4.30 1.47 -18.20
CA PHE A 10 5.23 1.91 -17.14
C PHE A 10 5.84 3.30 -17.45
N LEU A 11 6.12 3.61 -18.72
CA LEU A 11 6.65 4.93 -19.11
C LEU A 11 5.62 6.05 -18.93
N ALA A 12 4.33 5.74 -19.09
CA ALA A 12 3.25 6.71 -18.87
C ALA A 12 3.02 7.06 -17.39
N MET A 13 3.54 6.25 -16.46
CA MET A 13 3.48 6.50 -15.01
C MET A 13 4.68 7.29 -14.47
N ALA A 14 5.74 7.48 -15.27
CA ALA A 14 6.85 8.38 -14.97
C ALA A 14 6.45 9.83 -15.33
N GLY A 15 5.40 10.34 -14.70
CA GLY A 15 5.05 11.76 -14.78
C GLY A 15 6.13 12.60 -14.09
N PRO A 16 6.40 13.85 -14.55
CA PRO A 16 7.33 14.72 -13.87
C PRO A 16 6.89 14.88 -12.42
N ALA A 17 7.81 14.67 -11.50
CA ALA A 17 7.62 14.97 -10.09
C ALA A 17 7.21 16.45 -9.97
N LEU A 18 5.92 16.73 -9.88
CA LEU A 18 5.36 18.04 -9.58
C LEU A 18 5.60 18.33 -8.10
N ALA A 19 6.87 18.48 -7.75
CA ALA A 19 7.34 18.96 -6.45
C ALA A 19 7.10 20.47 -6.36
N HIS A 20 5.84 20.89 -6.34
CA HIS A 20 5.51 22.30 -6.04
C HIS A 20 4.30 22.39 -5.15
N SER A 21 4.56 22.94 -3.94
CA SER A 21 3.61 23.43 -2.93
C SER A 21 2.77 22.37 -2.23
N GLY A 22 2.85 22.36 -0.88
CA GLY A 22 2.14 21.52 0.08
C GLY A 22 0.62 21.49 0.00
N HIS A 23 0.10 21.13 -1.15
CA HIS A 23 -1.31 21.00 -1.42
C HIS A 23 -1.75 19.53 -1.31
N VAL A 24 -3.05 19.31 -1.11
CA VAL A 24 -3.72 18.00 -1.16
C VAL A 24 -3.25 17.19 -2.38
N GLY A 25 -2.99 17.84 -3.52
CA GLY A 25 -2.52 17.20 -4.74
C GLY A 25 -1.17 16.51 -4.61
N SER A 26 -0.18 17.12 -3.96
CA SER A 26 1.14 16.49 -3.78
C SER A 26 1.05 15.23 -2.91
N GLY A 27 0.28 15.28 -1.81
CA GLY A 27 0.02 14.11 -0.97
C GLY A 27 -0.74 13.02 -1.70
N PHE A 28 -1.68 13.37 -2.58
CA PHE A 28 -2.43 12.39 -3.36
C PHE A 28 -1.55 11.62 -4.35
N TRP A 29 -0.68 12.32 -5.09
CA TRP A 29 0.18 11.69 -6.09
C TRP A 29 1.34 10.91 -5.49
N HIS A 30 1.74 11.22 -4.27
CA HIS A 30 2.91 10.62 -3.64
C HIS A 30 2.82 9.08 -3.54
N PRO A 31 1.78 8.46 -2.94
CA PRO A 31 1.69 7.01 -2.84
C PRO A 31 1.43 6.32 -4.19
N LEU A 32 0.96 7.06 -5.18
CA LEU A 32 0.78 6.56 -6.55
C LEU A 32 2.10 6.51 -7.33
N SER A 33 3.07 7.35 -6.97
CA SER A 33 4.39 7.42 -7.61
C SER A 33 5.46 6.57 -6.92
N GLY A 34 5.25 6.18 -5.64
CA GLY A 34 6.11 5.27 -4.91
C GLY A 34 5.73 3.80 -5.14
N PRO A 35 6.53 3.02 -5.88
CA PRO A 35 6.14 1.64 -6.21
C PRO A 35 6.01 0.73 -4.98
N ASP A 36 6.81 0.93 -3.95
CA ASP A 36 6.71 0.23 -2.66
C ASP A 36 5.40 0.52 -1.94
N HIS A 37 4.99 1.79 -1.88
CA HIS A 37 3.74 2.22 -1.28
C HIS A 37 2.53 1.68 -2.04
N LEU A 38 2.56 1.80 -3.37
CA LEU A 38 1.52 1.29 -4.25
C LEU A 38 1.33 -0.23 -4.04
N LEU A 39 2.42 -0.99 -4.04
CA LEU A 39 2.40 -2.44 -3.86
C LEU A 39 1.92 -2.85 -2.48
N ALA A 40 2.34 -2.15 -1.42
CA ALA A 40 1.91 -2.45 -0.05
C ALA A 40 0.40 -2.20 0.14
N MET A 41 -0.12 -1.08 -0.36
CA MET A 41 -1.54 -0.71 -0.20
C MET A 41 -2.44 -1.63 -1.04
N ILE A 42 -2.11 -1.87 -2.31
CA ILE A 42 -2.85 -2.81 -3.16
C ILE A 42 -2.73 -4.23 -2.59
N GLY A 43 -1.54 -4.66 -2.17
CA GLY A 43 -1.31 -5.97 -1.56
C GLY A 43 -2.14 -6.18 -0.29
N THR A 44 -2.25 -5.16 0.57
CA THR A 44 -3.12 -5.18 1.76
C THR A 44 -4.58 -5.38 1.38
N GLY A 45 -5.07 -4.62 0.38
CA GLY A 45 -6.45 -4.75 -0.12
C GLY A 45 -6.73 -6.14 -0.68
N MET A 46 -5.83 -6.68 -1.50
CA MET A 46 -5.94 -8.04 -2.05
C MET A 46 -5.98 -9.11 -0.95
N TRP A 47 -5.12 -8.97 0.06
CA TRP A 47 -5.13 -9.91 1.19
C TRP A 47 -6.41 -9.81 2.01
N ALA A 48 -6.92 -8.59 2.25
CA ALA A 48 -8.21 -8.38 2.91
C ALA A 48 -9.36 -9.07 2.15
N ALA A 49 -9.39 -8.98 0.81
CA ALA A 49 -10.35 -9.70 -0.04
C ALA A 49 -10.25 -11.22 0.16
N PHE A 50 -9.03 -11.75 0.17
CA PHE A 50 -8.79 -13.18 0.37
C PHE A 50 -9.25 -13.65 1.76
N LEU A 51 -9.00 -12.87 2.81
CA LEU A 51 -9.47 -13.17 4.16
C LEU A 51 -10.99 -13.10 4.27
N ALA A 52 -11.61 -12.15 3.57
CA ALA A 52 -13.06 -11.93 3.56
C ALA A 52 -13.85 -13.13 3.04
N GLY A 53 -13.24 -13.96 2.19
CA GLY A 53 -13.86 -15.20 1.71
C GLY A 53 -14.26 -16.19 2.83
N ARG A 54 -13.65 -16.09 4.01
CA ARG A 54 -14.04 -16.88 5.21
C ARG A 54 -14.49 -16.01 6.38
N ARG A 55 -14.13 -14.73 6.40
CA ARG A 55 -14.39 -13.77 7.47
C ARG A 55 -14.80 -12.44 6.85
N PRO A 56 -16.07 -12.25 6.47
CA PRO A 56 -16.52 -11.06 5.71
C PRO A 56 -16.11 -9.72 6.32
N ALA A 57 -16.07 -9.64 7.65
CA ALA A 57 -15.64 -8.43 8.36
C ALA A 57 -14.19 -8.02 8.02
N ALA A 58 -13.32 -8.94 7.58
CA ALA A 58 -11.95 -8.61 7.20
C ALA A 58 -11.86 -7.63 6.01
N ALA A 59 -12.86 -7.63 5.12
CA ALA A 59 -12.93 -6.69 4.00
C ALA A 59 -12.95 -5.22 4.45
N LEU A 60 -13.55 -4.94 5.59
CA LEU A 60 -13.64 -3.60 6.16
C LEU A 60 -12.58 -3.37 7.24
N LEU A 61 -12.45 -4.31 8.17
CA LEU A 61 -11.64 -4.12 9.38
C LEU A 61 -10.13 -4.05 9.07
N VAL A 62 -9.63 -4.82 8.10
CA VAL A 62 -8.20 -4.81 7.75
C VAL A 62 -7.80 -3.47 7.09
N PRO A 63 -8.48 -2.97 6.04
CA PRO A 63 -8.22 -1.63 5.51
C PRO A 63 -8.44 -0.51 6.53
N ALA A 64 -9.48 -0.60 7.37
CA ALA A 64 -9.74 0.40 8.41
C ALA A 64 -8.59 0.45 9.43
N ALA A 65 -8.06 -0.70 9.86
CA ALA A 65 -6.91 -0.77 10.75
C ALA A 65 -5.66 -0.15 10.09
N PHE A 66 -5.44 -0.42 8.79
CA PHE A 66 -4.36 0.20 8.03
C PHE A 66 -4.48 1.73 8.05
N MET A 67 -5.64 2.27 7.66
CA MET A 67 -5.90 3.72 7.61
C MET A 67 -5.71 4.39 8.98
N THR A 68 -6.26 3.78 10.03
CA THR A 68 -6.19 4.31 11.39
C THR A 68 -4.74 4.34 11.89
N MET A 69 -4.01 3.23 11.74
CA MET A 69 -2.63 3.15 12.23
C MET A 69 -1.67 4.00 11.40
N MET A 70 -1.95 4.20 10.11
CA MET A 70 -1.20 5.14 9.29
C MET A 70 -1.39 6.58 9.77
N ALA A 71 -2.61 6.99 10.12
CA ALA A 71 -2.85 8.31 10.71
C ALA A 71 -2.12 8.47 12.06
N PHE A 72 -2.09 7.45 12.90
CA PHE A 72 -1.32 7.46 14.15
C PHE A 72 0.20 7.55 13.90
N GLY A 73 0.72 6.80 12.93
CA GLY A 73 2.13 6.89 12.53
C GLY A 73 2.51 8.29 12.06
N ALA A 74 1.66 8.90 11.24
CA ALA A 74 1.84 10.28 10.79
C ALA A 74 1.83 11.27 11.97
N ALA A 75 0.89 11.12 12.90
CA ALA A 75 0.86 11.95 14.10
C ALA A 75 2.15 11.81 14.92
N ALA A 76 2.70 10.61 15.04
CA ALA A 76 3.98 10.38 15.73
C ALA A 76 5.15 11.08 15.00
N GLY A 77 5.19 11.05 13.67
CA GLY A 77 6.18 11.75 12.85
C GLY A 77 6.11 13.27 13.05
N PHE A 78 4.91 13.85 13.00
CA PHE A 78 4.71 15.28 13.25
C PHE A 78 5.02 15.70 14.69
N ALA A 79 4.85 14.79 15.65
CA ALA A 79 5.26 15.01 17.05
C ALA A 79 6.78 14.91 17.28
N GLY A 80 7.56 14.60 16.23
CA GLY A 80 9.01 14.46 16.32
C GLY A 80 9.49 13.19 17.03
N ILE A 81 8.61 12.20 17.22
CA ILE A 81 8.98 10.89 17.76
C ILE A 81 9.87 10.19 16.74
N LYS A 82 11.04 9.72 17.15
CA LYS A 82 11.97 9.03 16.25
C LYS A 82 11.64 7.55 16.19
N LEU A 83 11.21 7.08 15.03
CA LEU A 83 11.05 5.65 14.72
C LEU A 83 12.19 5.21 13.78
N PRO A 84 13.16 4.44 14.29
CA PRO A 84 14.25 3.94 13.46
C PRO A 84 13.73 2.89 12.46
N PHE A 85 14.39 2.79 11.32
CA PHE A 85 14.11 1.79 10.28
C PHE A 85 12.72 1.88 9.63
N SER A 86 12.07 3.05 9.62
CA SER A 86 10.75 3.20 9.01
C SER A 86 10.75 2.85 7.52
N GLU A 87 11.71 3.31 6.73
CA GLU A 87 11.85 2.99 5.30
C GLU A 87 12.05 1.49 5.06
N ALA A 88 12.94 0.86 5.84
CA ALA A 88 13.13 -0.58 5.78
C ALA A 88 11.85 -1.35 6.13
N GLY A 89 11.05 -0.82 7.06
CA GLY A 89 9.75 -1.38 7.43
C GLY A 89 8.71 -1.23 6.32
N VAL A 90 8.70 -0.10 5.61
CA VAL A 90 7.86 0.10 4.41
C VAL A 90 8.17 -0.96 3.36
N LEU A 91 9.44 -1.13 3.01
CA LEU A 91 9.85 -2.15 2.05
C LEU A 91 9.58 -3.57 2.54
N ALA A 92 9.84 -3.87 3.82
CA ALA A 92 9.52 -5.18 4.41
C ALA A 92 8.03 -5.51 4.33
N SER A 93 7.15 -4.50 4.40
CA SER A 93 5.70 -4.70 4.25
C SER A 93 5.32 -5.27 2.89
N VAL A 94 5.98 -4.85 1.81
CA VAL A 94 5.71 -5.35 0.44
C VAL A 94 6.01 -6.85 0.37
N PHE A 95 7.17 -7.28 0.88
CA PHE A 95 7.54 -8.70 0.89
C PHE A 95 6.66 -9.52 1.82
N MET A 96 6.35 -8.99 3.01
CA MET A 96 5.47 -9.68 3.96
C MET A 96 4.07 -9.86 3.37
N LEU A 97 3.45 -8.81 2.85
CA LEU A 97 2.11 -8.86 2.27
C LEU A 97 2.09 -9.71 1.00
N GLY A 98 3.06 -9.52 0.10
CA GLY A 98 3.20 -10.36 -1.09
C GLY A 98 3.35 -11.84 -0.74
N GLY A 99 4.17 -12.17 0.27
CA GLY A 99 4.38 -13.53 0.78
C GLY A 99 3.11 -14.14 1.38
N LEU A 100 2.35 -13.37 2.18
CA LEU A 100 1.08 -13.83 2.76
C LEU A 100 0.03 -14.13 1.68
N VAL A 101 -0.04 -13.30 0.64
CA VAL A 101 -0.93 -13.51 -0.51
C VAL A 101 -0.45 -14.69 -1.34
N LEU A 102 0.83 -14.79 -1.67
CA LEU A 102 1.43 -15.90 -2.42
C LEU A 102 1.23 -17.25 -1.72
N ALA A 103 1.47 -17.30 -0.42
CA ALA A 103 1.26 -18.51 0.38
C ALA A 103 -0.21 -18.76 0.73
N THR A 104 -1.11 -17.84 0.35
CA THR A 104 -2.55 -17.90 0.69
C THR A 104 -2.80 -18.08 2.19
N VAL A 105 -2.02 -17.36 3.01
CA VAL A 105 -2.09 -17.45 4.47
C VAL A 105 -3.37 -16.82 4.99
N ARG A 106 -4.09 -17.52 5.84
CA ARG A 106 -5.33 -17.07 6.48
C ARG A 106 -5.09 -16.86 7.97
N LEU A 107 -5.00 -15.61 8.38
CA LEU A 107 -4.91 -15.23 9.78
C LEU A 107 -6.28 -14.87 10.36
N PRO A 108 -6.47 -14.96 11.68
CA PRO A 108 -7.58 -14.32 12.37
C PRO A 108 -7.62 -12.82 12.04
N THR A 109 -8.82 -12.25 11.91
CA THR A 109 -8.98 -10.85 11.51
C THR A 109 -8.20 -9.90 12.42
N LEU A 110 -8.23 -10.12 13.74
CA LEU A 110 -7.48 -9.29 14.69
C LEU A 110 -5.97 -9.36 14.45
N THR A 111 -5.42 -10.57 14.24
CA THR A 111 -3.98 -10.74 13.93
C THR A 111 -3.60 -10.04 12.61
N ALA A 112 -4.47 -10.14 11.60
CA ALA A 112 -4.28 -9.44 10.34
C ALA A 112 -4.30 -7.91 10.53
N MET A 113 -5.24 -7.37 11.32
CA MET A 113 -5.32 -5.95 11.66
C MET A 113 -4.05 -5.47 12.38
N MET A 114 -3.56 -6.24 13.36
CA MET A 114 -2.33 -5.89 14.08
C MET A 114 -1.11 -5.86 13.16
N LEU A 115 -0.98 -6.85 12.27
CA LEU A 115 0.13 -6.95 11.33
C LEU A 115 0.13 -5.79 10.33
N VAL A 116 -1.01 -5.56 9.66
CA VAL A 116 -1.09 -4.46 8.67
C VAL A 116 -1.02 -3.11 9.36
N GLY A 117 -1.57 -2.98 10.58
CA GLY A 117 -1.52 -1.77 11.37
C GLY A 117 -0.09 -1.37 11.76
N TRP A 118 0.74 -2.33 12.12
CA TRP A 118 2.15 -2.08 12.39
C TRP A 118 2.86 -1.47 11.18
N PHE A 119 2.75 -2.11 10.01
CA PHE A 119 3.35 -1.58 8.80
C PHE A 119 2.73 -0.24 8.38
N ALA A 120 1.42 -0.08 8.53
CA ALA A 120 0.75 1.17 8.23
C ALA A 120 1.25 2.33 9.09
N ALA A 121 1.57 2.08 10.38
CA ALA A 121 2.17 3.10 11.24
C ALA A 121 3.54 3.55 10.71
N LEU A 122 4.38 2.63 10.22
CA LEU A 122 5.66 2.98 9.60
C LEU A 122 5.47 3.78 8.31
N HIS A 123 4.49 3.42 7.46
CA HIS A 123 4.14 4.20 6.27
C HIS A 123 3.73 5.62 6.63
N GLY A 124 2.78 5.78 7.56
CA GLY A 124 2.32 7.10 7.98
C GLY A 124 3.43 7.95 8.57
N TYR A 125 4.33 7.34 9.35
CA TYR A 125 5.49 8.00 9.90
C TYR A 125 6.44 8.51 8.81
N SER A 126 6.83 7.66 7.84
CA SER A 126 7.70 8.05 6.73
C SER A 126 7.10 9.22 5.96
N HIS A 127 5.81 9.16 5.65
CA HIS A 127 5.14 10.26 4.93
C HIS A 127 5.04 11.56 5.73
N ALA A 128 4.94 11.49 7.05
CA ALA A 128 4.98 12.70 7.87
C ALA A 128 6.33 13.41 7.80
N LEU A 129 7.44 12.65 7.66
CA LEU A 129 8.78 13.21 7.49
C LEU A 129 8.99 13.86 6.11
N GLU A 130 8.28 13.36 5.10
CA GLU A 130 8.34 13.87 3.72
C GLU A 130 7.34 15.01 3.46
N ALA A 131 6.45 15.28 4.41
CA ALA A 131 5.41 16.30 4.27
C ALA A 131 6.04 17.70 4.14
N PRO A 132 5.59 18.50 3.15
CA PRO A 132 6.07 19.86 2.98
C PRO A 132 5.75 20.74 4.20
N ALA A 133 6.71 21.55 4.62
CA ALA A 133 6.57 22.43 5.81
C ALA A 133 5.38 23.41 5.72
N GLY A 134 5.00 23.82 4.50
CA GLY A 134 3.96 24.81 4.28
C GLY A 134 2.51 24.32 4.45
N SER A 135 2.22 23.03 4.31
CA SER A 135 0.87 22.47 4.42
C SER A 135 0.87 20.97 4.75
N PRO A 136 1.38 20.57 5.92
CA PRO A 136 1.46 19.15 6.27
C PRO A 136 0.06 18.50 6.35
N GLY A 137 -0.94 19.22 6.85
CA GLY A 137 -2.31 18.72 6.94
C GLY A 137 -2.95 18.45 5.57
N GLY A 138 -2.76 19.36 4.60
CA GLY A 138 -3.25 19.16 3.23
C GLY A 138 -2.59 17.98 2.55
N TYR A 139 -1.28 17.83 2.71
CA TYR A 139 -0.52 16.69 2.20
C TYR A 139 -1.07 15.36 2.77
N MET A 140 -1.27 15.28 4.09
CA MET A 140 -1.79 14.08 4.75
C MET A 140 -3.21 13.73 4.32
N LEU A 141 -4.09 14.70 4.10
CA LEU A 141 -5.44 14.44 3.59
C LEU A 141 -5.40 13.82 2.19
N GLY A 142 -4.59 14.38 1.28
CA GLY A 142 -4.40 13.83 -0.06
C GLY A 142 -3.84 12.41 -0.03
N PHE A 143 -2.84 12.20 0.81
CA PHE A 143 -2.21 10.90 1.01
C PHE A 143 -3.17 9.84 1.58
N LEU A 144 -3.93 10.16 2.62
CA LEU A 144 -4.95 9.27 3.19
C LEU A 144 -6.02 8.91 2.16
N PHE A 145 -6.46 9.89 1.38
CA PHE A 145 -7.46 9.67 0.33
C PHE A 145 -6.94 8.72 -0.77
N ALA A 146 -5.71 8.94 -1.27
CA ALA A 146 -5.08 8.04 -2.24
C ALA A 146 -4.91 6.63 -1.68
N THR A 147 -4.48 6.50 -0.42
CA THR A 147 -4.35 5.19 0.25
C THR A 147 -5.70 4.47 0.34
N ALA A 148 -6.77 5.17 0.71
CA ALA A 148 -8.11 4.57 0.76
C ALA A 148 -8.55 4.05 -0.62
N LEU A 149 -8.25 4.78 -1.69
CA LEU A 149 -8.51 4.35 -3.07
C LEU A 149 -7.69 3.11 -3.44
N LEU A 150 -6.39 3.09 -3.11
CA LEU A 150 -5.51 1.95 -3.41
C LEU A 150 -5.92 0.69 -2.64
N LEU A 151 -6.26 0.80 -1.36
CA LEU A 151 -6.78 -0.30 -0.55
C LEU A 151 -8.09 -0.85 -1.14
N THR A 152 -9.00 0.04 -1.54
CA THR A 152 -10.28 -0.32 -2.13
C THR A 152 -10.09 -0.97 -3.51
N ALA A 153 -9.21 -0.44 -4.34
CA ALA A 153 -8.85 -1.00 -5.63
C ALA A 153 -8.25 -2.41 -5.46
N GLY A 154 -7.31 -2.58 -4.52
CA GLY A 154 -6.72 -3.87 -4.17
C GLY A 154 -7.76 -4.88 -3.69
N LEU A 155 -8.71 -4.45 -2.84
CA LEU A 155 -9.82 -5.27 -2.35
C LEU A 155 -10.70 -5.76 -3.52
N GLY A 156 -11.13 -4.84 -4.38
CA GLY A 156 -11.97 -5.16 -5.54
C GLY A 156 -11.25 -6.09 -6.52
N PHE A 157 -10.00 -5.77 -6.86
CA PHE A 157 -9.18 -6.57 -7.76
C PHE A 157 -8.92 -7.98 -7.20
N GLY A 158 -8.54 -8.08 -5.93
CA GLY A 158 -8.34 -9.36 -5.24
C GLY A 158 -9.59 -10.22 -5.22
N TRP A 159 -10.76 -9.60 -4.99
CA TRP A 159 -12.04 -10.29 -4.99
C TRP A 159 -12.41 -10.82 -6.40
N VAL A 160 -12.22 -10.02 -7.45
CA VAL A 160 -12.46 -10.44 -8.86
C VAL A 160 -11.56 -11.61 -9.22
N VAL A 161 -10.24 -11.48 -8.98
CA VAL A 161 -9.27 -12.54 -9.30
C VAL A 161 -9.59 -13.82 -8.55
N GLN A 162 -9.90 -13.71 -7.24
CA GLN A 162 -10.26 -14.87 -6.44
C GLN A 162 -11.51 -15.59 -6.98
N ARG A 163 -12.51 -14.85 -7.47
CA ARG A 163 -13.72 -15.43 -8.07
C ARG A 163 -13.44 -16.10 -9.41
N MET A 164 -12.59 -15.51 -10.25
CA MET A 164 -12.32 -16.01 -11.59
C MET A 164 -11.35 -17.19 -11.60
N THR A 165 -10.33 -17.18 -10.76
CA THR A 165 -9.18 -18.08 -10.84
C THR A 165 -8.90 -18.84 -9.54
N GLY A 166 -9.67 -18.58 -8.49
CA GLY A 166 -9.47 -19.19 -7.17
C GLY A 166 -8.11 -18.83 -6.57
N ASN A 167 -7.54 -19.78 -5.83
CA ASN A 167 -6.26 -19.58 -5.13
C ASN A 167 -5.07 -19.45 -6.11
N VAL A 168 -5.17 -19.96 -7.33
CA VAL A 168 -4.06 -19.86 -8.30
C VAL A 168 -3.79 -18.39 -8.64
N GLY A 169 -4.82 -17.64 -9.03
CA GLY A 169 -4.66 -16.24 -9.34
C GLY A 169 -4.25 -15.40 -8.12
N VAL A 170 -4.79 -15.69 -6.94
CA VAL A 170 -4.37 -15.03 -5.69
C VAL A 170 -2.87 -15.22 -5.46
N ARG A 171 -2.35 -16.44 -5.61
CA ARG A 171 -0.92 -16.73 -5.47
C ARG A 171 -0.07 -16.03 -6.51
N THR A 172 -0.52 -16.01 -7.77
CA THR A 172 0.16 -15.27 -8.84
C THR A 172 0.29 -13.78 -8.49
N LEU A 173 -0.78 -13.16 -8.00
CA LEU A 173 -0.76 -11.76 -7.56
C LEU A 173 0.24 -11.53 -6.42
N GLY A 174 0.28 -12.42 -5.43
CA GLY A 174 1.26 -12.33 -4.34
C GLY A 174 2.70 -12.41 -4.86
N GLY A 175 2.96 -13.30 -5.81
CA GLY A 175 4.26 -13.41 -6.49
C GLY A 175 4.64 -12.13 -7.26
N LEU A 176 3.67 -11.51 -7.93
CA LEU A 176 3.88 -10.24 -8.65
C LEU A 176 4.20 -9.08 -7.68
N VAL A 177 3.51 -9.01 -6.54
CA VAL A 177 3.82 -8.02 -5.50
C VAL A 177 5.24 -8.20 -4.97
N MET A 178 5.68 -9.43 -4.67
CA MET A 178 7.05 -9.71 -4.23
C MET A 178 8.08 -9.38 -5.30
N ALA A 179 7.82 -9.75 -6.57
CA ALA A 179 8.72 -9.43 -7.68
C ALA A 179 8.83 -7.92 -7.89
N GLY A 180 7.72 -7.19 -7.80
CA GLY A 180 7.71 -5.73 -7.84
C GLY A 180 8.53 -5.13 -6.70
N GLY A 181 8.40 -5.64 -5.46
CA GLY A 181 9.22 -5.24 -4.33
C GLY A 181 10.72 -5.50 -4.55
N ALA A 182 11.07 -6.62 -5.18
CA ALA A 182 12.47 -6.92 -5.52
C ALA A 182 13.05 -5.94 -6.56
N LEU A 183 12.23 -5.48 -7.51
CA LEU A 183 12.65 -4.46 -8.49
C LEU A 183 12.93 -3.11 -7.84
N VAL A 184 12.22 -2.76 -6.77
CA VAL A 184 12.48 -1.52 -6.00
C VAL A 184 13.87 -1.52 -5.35
N LEU A 185 14.42 -2.71 -5.05
CA LEU A 185 15.77 -2.85 -4.46
C LEU A 185 16.91 -2.70 -5.46
N VAL A 186 16.62 -2.74 -6.76
CA VAL A 186 17.67 -2.64 -7.80
C VAL A 186 18.01 -1.16 -7.99
N PRO A 187 19.22 -0.70 -7.64
CA PRO A 187 19.64 0.66 -7.90
C PRO A 187 19.73 0.88 -9.42
N TYR A 188 19.17 1.98 -9.89
CA TYR A 188 19.27 2.46 -11.27
C TYR A 188 20.55 3.24 -11.47
#